data_3610de0d3c3fd9e97ddbf71d8b15dd1c
#
_entry.id   3610de0d3c3fd9e97ddbf71d8b15dd1c
#
_cell.length_a   1.000
_cell.length_b   1.000
_cell.length_c   1.000
_cell.angle_alpha   90.00
_cell.angle_beta   90.00
_cell.angle_gamma   90.00
#
_symmetry.space_group_name_H-M   'P 1'
#
loop_
_entity.id
_entity.type
_entity.pdbx_description
1 polymer ?
#
loop_
_entity_poly.entity_id
_entity_poly.type
_entity_poly.pdbx_seq_one_letter_code
_entity_poly.pdbx_strand_id
1 'polypeptide(L)'
;VLFRSRKGKMEYMIESSVTVHDDILQKELCSNADDKMKNIVMTIQREQNRIIRNEDTPVLIIQGVAGSGKTSIALHRIAYLLYAQKGKISSKDILIISPNKVFADFISNVLPELGETTVPETSMEQILSTVLDNKYKYQNFFGQVSELLEKPAPDFIERIQYKASFEFVSRLDKFILHMENHYFRATDVKLTKYITIPAEFVGEQFKRFHRYPIRQRFETMTDYILEMMKIQYNLTVTTAEKNLLRKEIKNMFSGNNDLQIYKDFFEWAGKPEMFKMRKNRMLEYADMAPLAYLHLALDGNRTQTHIRHLLIDEMQDYSPIQYKVIQKLYPCRKTILGDASQSVNPYGSSTAAMIQKAFTTGEVMKLCKSYRSTFEITSLAQKIQANNELEPIMRHGEQPEIFPFKNAEEETTGIVNLVSDFRNSGYTSLGIICKTE
;
A
#
# COMPACT_ATOMS: atom_id res chain seq x y z
N VAL A 1 7.60 -17.12 -35.83
CA VAL A 1 7.04 -16.04 -36.68
C VAL A 1 5.65 -16.43 -37.09
N LEU A 2 4.64 -15.64 -36.68
CA LEU A 2 3.25 -15.78 -37.12
C LEU A 2 2.93 -14.64 -38.07
N PHE A 3 2.39 -14.94 -39.25
CA PHE A 3 1.95 -13.92 -40.19
C PHE A 3 0.53 -14.21 -40.66
N ARG A 4 -0.23 -13.17 -40.92
CA ARG A 4 -1.55 -13.24 -41.52
C ARG A 4 -1.55 -12.48 -42.82
N SER A 5 -1.95 -13.19 -43.87
CA SER A 5 -2.12 -12.62 -45.20
C SER A 5 -3.60 -12.75 -45.64
N ARG A 6 -4.19 -11.67 -46.16
CA ARG A 6 -5.54 -11.66 -46.70
C ARG A 6 -5.52 -11.05 -48.12
N LYS A 7 -6.03 -11.77 -49.10
CA LYS A 7 -6.07 -11.38 -50.51
C LYS A 7 -4.68 -10.98 -51.05
N GLY A 8 -3.61 -11.70 -50.65
CA GLY A 8 -2.25 -11.48 -51.16
C GLY A 8 -1.53 -10.26 -50.51
N LYS A 9 -2.13 -9.56 -49.54
CA LYS A 9 -1.49 -8.52 -48.74
C LYS A 9 -1.27 -9.00 -47.32
N MET A 10 -0.04 -8.78 -46.82
CA MET A 10 0.30 -9.07 -45.43
C MET A 10 -0.39 -8.06 -44.51
N GLU A 11 -1.27 -8.55 -43.65
CA GLU A 11 -1.99 -7.71 -42.67
C GLU A 11 -1.11 -7.43 -41.45
N TYR A 12 -0.39 -8.44 -40.94
CA TYR A 12 0.62 -8.29 -39.92
C TYR A 12 1.56 -9.47 -39.84
N MET A 13 2.74 -9.25 -39.28
CA MET A 13 3.75 -10.24 -38.96
C MET A 13 4.17 -10.07 -37.51
N ILE A 14 4.12 -11.15 -36.72
CA ILE A 14 4.56 -11.17 -35.35
C ILE A 14 5.72 -12.13 -35.22
N GLU A 15 6.86 -11.63 -34.80
CA GLU A 15 8.01 -12.44 -34.43
C GLU A 15 8.05 -12.61 -32.92
N SER A 16 7.66 -13.79 -32.45
CA SER A 16 7.67 -14.12 -31.03
C SER A 16 8.44 -15.41 -30.81
N SER A 17 9.32 -15.41 -29.81
CA SER A 17 10.02 -16.60 -29.36
C SER A 17 9.21 -17.47 -28.40
N VAL A 18 7.96 -17.07 -28.10
CA VAL A 18 7.02 -17.79 -27.24
C VAL A 18 5.73 -18.01 -28.01
N THR A 19 5.20 -19.23 -27.98
CA THR A 19 3.92 -19.60 -28.59
C THR A 19 2.81 -18.83 -27.85
N VAL A 20 2.28 -17.79 -28.49
CA VAL A 20 1.19 -16.99 -27.95
C VAL A 20 -0.12 -17.64 -28.40
N HIS A 21 -0.78 -18.37 -27.52
CA HIS A 21 -2.14 -18.88 -27.75
C HIS A 21 -3.23 -17.82 -27.51
N ASP A 22 -2.85 -16.54 -27.52
CA ASP A 22 -3.72 -15.44 -27.10
C ASP A 22 -3.98 -14.42 -28.20
N ASP A 23 -4.37 -14.95 -29.38
CA ASP A 23 -4.74 -14.15 -30.56
C ASP A 23 -5.91 -13.17 -30.27
N ILE A 24 -6.73 -13.48 -29.27
CA ILE A 24 -7.92 -12.69 -28.93
C ILE A 24 -7.53 -11.45 -28.13
N LEU A 25 -6.68 -11.60 -27.10
CA LEU A 25 -6.22 -10.47 -26.30
C LEU A 25 -5.37 -9.49 -27.13
N GLN A 26 -4.49 -10.01 -28.00
CA GLN A 26 -3.73 -9.18 -28.95
C GLN A 26 -4.65 -8.48 -29.95
N LYS A 27 -5.67 -9.16 -30.43
CA LYS A 27 -6.59 -8.60 -31.41
C LYS A 27 -7.49 -7.53 -30.79
N GLU A 28 -7.93 -7.70 -29.56
CA GLU A 28 -8.73 -6.71 -28.83
C GLU A 28 -7.88 -5.51 -28.38
N LEU A 29 -6.66 -5.72 -27.89
CA LEU A 29 -5.73 -4.65 -27.52
C LEU A 29 -5.25 -3.84 -28.74
N CYS A 30 -5.15 -4.46 -29.93
CA CYS A 30 -4.70 -3.79 -31.16
C CYS A 30 -5.85 -3.20 -32.01
N SER A 31 -7.11 -3.64 -31.86
CA SER A 31 -8.18 -3.27 -32.79
C SER A 31 -8.77 -1.88 -32.57
N ASN A 32 -8.80 -1.38 -31.31
CA ASN A 32 -9.44 -0.10 -30.94
C ASN A 32 -8.52 0.83 -30.14
N ALA A 33 -7.22 0.52 -30.02
CA ALA A 33 -6.33 1.31 -29.18
C ALA A 33 -5.87 2.58 -29.91
N ASP A 34 -5.88 3.71 -29.21
CA ASP A 34 -5.21 4.95 -29.58
C ASP A 34 -3.75 4.68 -29.97
N ASP A 35 -3.15 5.48 -30.85
CA ASP A 35 -1.78 5.28 -31.36
C ASP A 35 -0.74 5.17 -30.23
N LYS A 36 -1.00 5.77 -29.08
CA LYS A 36 -0.19 5.62 -27.85
C LYS A 36 -0.24 4.19 -27.31
N MET A 37 -1.40 3.54 -27.31
CA MET A 37 -1.58 2.17 -26.83
C MET A 37 -0.93 1.16 -27.79
N LYS A 38 -1.02 1.37 -29.09
CA LYS A 38 -0.34 0.52 -30.10
C LYS A 38 1.16 0.51 -29.90
N ASN A 39 1.77 1.67 -29.60
CA ASN A 39 3.19 1.77 -29.29
C ASN A 39 3.57 1.03 -28.00
N ILE A 40 2.73 1.06 -26.98
CA ILE A 40 2.95 0.33 -25.72
C ILE A 40 2.89 -1.18 -25.95
N VAL A 41 1.89 -1.66 -26.68
CA VAL A 41 1.73 -3.10 -26.98
C VAL A 41 2.91 -3.64 -27.83
N MET A 42 3.40 -2.85 -28.78
CA MET A 42 4.56 -3.25 -29.61
C MET A 42 5.88 -3.30 -28.82
N THR A 43 5.99 -2.55 -27.73
CA THR A 43 7.22 -2.46 -26.92
C THR A 43 7.27 -3.39 -25.72
N ILE A 44 6.20 -4.16 -25.44
CA ILE A 44 6.21 -5.16 -24.37
C ILE A 44 7.25 -6.22 -24.66
N GLN A 45 8.32 -6.20 -23.88
CA GLN A 45 9.42 -7.17 -24.00
C GLN A 45 9.09 -8.48 -23.28
N ARG A 46 9.86 -9.53 -23.59
CA ARG A 46 9.71 -10.87 -23.00
C ARG A 46 9.68 -10.85 -21.47
N GLU A 47 10.48 -9.99 -20.83
CA GLU A 47 10.54 -9.83 -19.37
C GLU A 47 9.23 -9.27 -18.81
N GLN A 48 8.64 -8.29 -19.50
CA GLN A 48 7.37 -7.69 -19.14
C GLN A 48 6.22 -8.70 -19.26
N ASN A 49 6.21 -9.51 -20.34
CA ASN A 49 5.24 -10.59 -20.53
C ASN A 49 5.30 -11.64 -19.40
N ARG A 50 6.52 -11.99 -18.93
CA ARG A 50 6.69 -12.91 -17.79
C ARG A 50 6.05 -12.35 -16.53
N ILE A 51 6.18 -11.06 -16.27
CA ILE A 51 5.56 -10.37 -15.13
C ILE A 51 4.05 -10.35 -15.26
N ILE A 52 3.52 -9.97 -16.43
CA ILE A 52 2.09 -9.86 -16.70
C ILE A 52 1.38 -11.21 -16.45
N ARG A 53 1.98 -12.31 -16.91
CA ARG A 53 1.40 -13.67 -16.87
C ARG A 53 1.75 -14.48 -15.62
N ASN A 54 2.48 -13.94 -14.67
CA ASN A 54 2.81 -14.64 -13.42
C ASN A 54 1.56 -14.78 -12.54
N GLU A 55 0.95 -15.97 -12.52
CA GLU A 55 -0.21 -16.29 -11.68
C GLU A 55 0.16 -17.05 -10.40
N ASP A 56 1.37 -17.64 -10.33
CA ASP A 56 1.73 -18.57 -9.26
C ASP A 56 2.17 -17.85 -8.00
N THR A 57 2.81 -16.70 -8.13
CA THR A 57 3.41 -15.97 -7.01
C THR A 57 2.35 -15.26 -6.15
N PRO A 58 2.25 -15.58 -4.84
CA PRO A 58 1.29 -14.92 -3.95
C PRO A 58 1.52 -13.42 -3.80
N VAL A 59 2.80 -12.99 -3.75
CA VAL A 59 3.21 -11.58 -3.68
C VAL A 59 4.31 -11.33 -4.69
N LEU A 60 3.99 -10.61 -5.76
CA LEU A 60 4.93 -10.22 -6.79
C LEU A 60 5.41 -8.78 -6.54
N ILE A 61 6.72 -8.60 -6.37
CA ILE A 61 7.35 -7.29 -6.15
C ILE A 61 8.10 -6.92 -7.43
N ILE A 62 7.73 -5.81 -8.05
CA ILE A 62 8.30 -5.32 -9.30
C ILE A 62 9.14 -4.08 -9.00
N GLN A 63 10.45 -4.27 -8.93
CA GLN A 63 11.41 -3.18 -8.84
C GLN A 63 11.74 -2.73 -10.25
N GLY A 64 11.30 -1.54 -10.64
CA GLY A 64 11.57 -1.02 -11.97
C GLY A 64 12.18 0.38 -11.92
N VAL A 65 13.17 0.64 -12.77
CA VAL A 65 13.76 1.99 -12.90
C VAL A 65 12.75 3.00 -13.46
N ALA A 66 13.04 4.29 -13.33
CA ALA A 66 12.24 5.35 -13.94
C ALA A 66 12.01 5.08 -15.43
N GLY A 67 10.74 5.17 -15.89
CA GLY A 67 10.39 4.97 -17.28
C GLY A 67 10.46 3.52 -17.79
N SER A 68 10.59 2.51 -16.91
CA SER A 68 10.58 1.08 -17.30
C SER A 68 9.20 0.52 -17.70
N GLY A 69 8.14 1.35 -17.61
CA GLY A 69 6.79 0.94 -17.97
C GLY A 69 6.04 0.22 -16.84
N LYS A 70 6.45 0.37 -15.56
CA LYS A 70 5.81 -0.25 -14.38
C LYS A 70 4.29 -0.13 -14.40
N THR A 71 3.79 1.09 -14.56
CA THR A 71 2.35 1.38 -14.60
C THR A 71 1.65 0.64 -15.74
N SER A 72 2.23 0.65 -16.93
CA SER A 72 1.70 -0.08 -18.08
C SER A 72 1.66 -1.59 -17.83
N ILE A 73 2.73 -2.17 -17.28
CA ILE A 73 2.79 -3.58 -16.91
C ILE A 73 1.73 -3.95 -15.88
N ALA A 74 1.52 -3.09 -14.87
CA ALA A 74 0.50 -3.30 -13.85
C ALA A 74 -0.91 -3.35 -14.46
N LEU A 75 -1.20 -2.46 -15.40
CA LEU A 75 -2.48 -2.38 -16.11
C LEU A 75 -2.73 -3.62 -16.99
N HIS A 76 -1.73 -4.00 -17.79
CA HIS A 76 -1.82 -5.21 -18.60
C HIS A 76 -1.96 -6.47 -17.73
N ARG A 77 -1.31 -6.47 -16.53
CA ARG A 77 -1.47 -7.57 -15.59
C ARG A 77 -2.88 -7.63 -15.02
N ILE A 78 -3.50 -6.50 -14.66
CA ILE A 78 -4.91 -6.48 -14.22
C ILE A 78 -5.82 -7.01 -15.33
N ALA A 79 -5.65 -6.50 -16.56
CA ALA A 79 -6.43 -6.96 -17.71
C ALA A 79 -6.25 -8.46 -17.96
N TYR A 80 -5.01 -8.95 -17.90
CA TYR A 80 -4.70 -10.38 -18.02
C TYR A 80 -5.38 -11.21 -16.90
N LEU A 81 -5.29 -10.78 -15.63
CA LEU A 81 -5.90 -11.50 -14.51
C LEU A 81 -7.43 -11.57 -14.64
N LEU A 82 -8.09 -10.49 -15.06
CA LEU A 82 -9.51 -10.45 -15.31
C LEU A 82 -9.91 -11.39 -16.45
N TYR A 83 -9.11 -11.42 -17.52
CA TYR A 83 -9.35 -12.32 -18.65
C TYR A 83 -9.08 -13.78 -18.28
N ALA A 84 -7.91 -14.10 -17.73
CA ALA A 84 -7.49 -15.47 -17.39
C ALA A 84 -8.36 -16.12 -16.31
N GLN A 85 -8.91 -15.31 -15.40
CA GLN A 85 -9.76 -15.77 -14.31
C GLN A 85 -11.22 -15.34 -14.48
N LYS A 86 -11.67 -15.19 -15.73
CA LYS A 86 -13.04 -14.80 -16.08
C LYS A 86 -14.07 -15.72 -15.38
N GLY A 87 -15.04 -15.11 -14.72
CA GLY A 87 -16.04 -15.81 -13.91
C GLY A 87 -15.59 -16.19 -12.49
N LYS A 88 -14.32 -16.00 -12.14
CA LYS A 88 -13.80 -16.19 -10.77
C LYS A 88 -13.43 -14.85 -10.11
N ILE A 89 -12.87 -13.90 -10.88
CA ILE A 89 -12.48 -12.57 -10.42
C ILE A 89 -13.14 -11.55 -11.35
N SER A 90 -13.67 -10.49 -10.77
CA SER A 90 -14.20 -9.31 -11.44
C SER A 90 -13.39 -8.07 -11.05
N SER A 91 -13.63 -6.96 -11.74
CA SER A 91 -13.01 -5.67 -11.40
C SER A 91 -13.22 -5.25 -9.95
N LYS A 92 -14.35 -5.60 -9.33
CA LYS A 92 -14.67 -5.30 -7.92
C LYS A 92 -13.84 -6.11 -6.91
N ASP A 93 -13.27 -7.23 -7.33
CA ASP A 93 -12.40 -8.09 -6.51
C ASP A 93 -10.94 -7.63 -6.52
N ILE A 94 -10.61 -6.60 -7.32
CA ILE A 94 -9.29 -5.99 -7.41
C ILE A 94 -9.33 -4.62 -6.75
N LEU A 95 -8.31 -4.29 -5.95
CA LEU A 95 -8.14 -2.98 -5.35
C LEU A 95 -6.76 -2.42 -5.70
N ILE A 96 -6.72 -1.14 -6.08
CA ILE A 96 -5.48 -0.42 -6.35
C ILE A 96 -5.20 0.53 -5.20
N ILE A 97 -3.99 0.46 -4.64
CA ILE A 97 -3.46 1.44 -3.69
C ILE A 97 -2.43 2.28 -4.42
N SER A 98 -2.71 3.57 -4.59
CA SER A 98 -1.83 4.53 -5.25
C SER A 98 -1.87 5.88 -4.53
N PRO A 99 -0.75 6.63 -4.45
CA PRO A 99 -0.74 7.98 -3.93
C PRO A 99 -1.48 8.98 -4.85
N ASN A 100 -1.56 8.67 -6.15
CA ASN A 100 -2.14 9.52 -7.18
C ASN A 100 -3.27 8.80 -7.93
N LYS A 101 -4.36 9.51 -8.24
CA LYS A 101 -5.52 8.97 -9.00
C LYS A 101 -5.26 8.74 -10.50
N VAL A 102 -4.01 8.78 -10.94
CA VAL A 102 -3.63 8.65 -12.37
C VAL A 102 -3.97 7.27 -12.93
N PHE A 103 -4.00 6.24 -12.08
CA PHE A 103 -4.39 4.88 -12.49
C PHE A 103 -5.85 4.79 -12.92
N ALA A 104 -6.76 5.45 -12.21
CA ALA A 104 -8.19 5.40 -12.51
C ALA A 104 -8.49 5.90 -13.93
N ASP A 105 -7.86 7.01 -14.32
CA ASP A 105 -8.09 7.62 -15.64
C ASP A 105 -7.56 6.74 -16.79
N PHE A 106 -6.45 6.05 -16.58
CA PHE A 106 -5.88 5.18 -17.60
C PHE A 106 -6.63 3.84 -17.72
N ILE A 107 -7.01 3.24 -16.57
CA ILE A 107 -7.78 1.98 -16.53
C ILE A 107 -9.19 2.18 -17.07
N SER A 108 -9.81 3.33 -16.84
CA SER A 108 -11.15 3.64 -17.32
C SER A 108 -11.29 3.54 -18.86
N ASN A 109 -10.18 3.66 -19.58
CA ASN A 109 -10.17 3.56 -21.05
C ASN A 109 -9.94 2.13 -21.56
N VAL A 110 -9.33 1.24 -20.78
CA VAL A 110 -8.95 -0.13 -21.20
C VAL A 110 -10.00 -1.18 -20.77
N LEU A 111 -10.55 -1.06 -19.56
CA LEU A 111 -11.47 -2.06 -19.01
C LEU A 111 -12.83 -2.17 -19.71
N PRO A 112 -13.45 -1.09 -20.22
CA PRO A 112 -14.68 -1.18 -20.97
C PRO A 112 -14.58 -2.08 -22.21
N GLU A 113 -13.41 -2.13 -22.86
CA GLU A 113 -13.16 -3.02 -24.01
C GLU A 113 -13.18 -4.49 -23.62
N LEU A 114 -12.90 -4.82 -22.35
CA LEU A 114 -13.01 -6.17 -21.78
C LEU A 114 -14.40 -6.49 -21.21
N GLY A 115 -15.36 -5.54 -21.29
CA GLY A 115 -16.69 -5.68 -20.69
C GLY A 115 -16.70 -5.55 -19.18
N GLU A 116 -15.63 -5.00 -18.58
CA GLU A 116 -15.46 -4.80 -17.14
C GLU A 116 -15.74 -3.34 -16.74
N THR A 117 -16.21 -3.18 -15.51
CA THR A 117 -16.35 -1.85 -14.88
C THR A 117 -15.00 -1.35 -14.36
N THR A 118 -14.96 -0.10 -13.90
CA THR A 118 -13.76 0.47 -13.27
C THR A 118 -13.29 -0.34 -12.06
N VAL A 119 -11.97 -0.47 -11.90
CA VAL A 119 -11.34 -1.07 -10.71
C VAL A 119 -11.33 -0.05 -9.58
N PRO A 120 -11.73 -0.40 -8.34
CA PRO A 120 -11.64 0.48 -7.19
C PRO A 120 -10.20 0.92 -6.92
N GLU A 121 -10.02 2.21 -6.65
CA GLU A 121 -8.74 2.81 -6.28
C GLU A 121 -8.87 3.53 -4.94
N THR A 122 -7.81 3.47 -4.12
CA THR A 122 -7.75 4.12 -2.82
C THR A 122 -6.31 4.57 -2.51
N SER A 123 -6.17 5.49 -1.55
CA SER A 123 -4.86 5.87 -1.01
C SER A 123 -4.61 5.21 0.35
N MET A 124 -3.32 5.15 0.75
CA MET A 124 -2.96 4.69 2.10
C MET A 124 -3.63 5.51 3.18
N GLU A 125 -3.73 6.83 3.00
CA GLU A 125 -4.39 7.72 3.95
C GLU A 125 -5.87 7.37 4.14
N GLN A 126 -6.59 7.11 3.03
CA GLN A 126 -8.00 6.71 3.08
C GLN A 126 -8.18 5.37 3.80
N ILE A 127 -7.31 4.39 3.54
CA ILE A 127 -7.32 3.09 4.23
C ILE A 127 -7.13 3.30 5.73
N LEU A 128 -6.08 4.02 6.14
CA LEU A 128 -5.76 4.23 7.55
C LEU A 128 -6.87 5.02 8.26
N SER A 129 -7.42 6.02 7.60
CA SER A 129 -8.53 6.83 8.12
C SER A 129 -9.79 5.97 8.33
N THR A 130 -10.12 5.12 7.36
CA THR A 130 -11.26 4.19 7.44
C THR A 130 -11.07 3.18 8.57
N VAL A 131 -9.88 2.58 8.70
CA VAL A 131 -9.56 1.64 9.80
C VAL A 131 -9.76 2.30 11.16
N LEU A 132 -9.42 3.59 11.28
CA LEU A 132 -9.55 4.37 12.52
C LEU A 132 -10.91 5.07 12.67
N ASP A 133 -11.93 4.68 11.88
CA ASP A 133 -13.29 5.24 11.90
C ASP A 133 -13.32 6.77 11.72
N ASN A 134 -12.32 7.36 11.05
CA ASN A 134 -12.14 8.81 10.87
C ASN A 134 -12.10 9.61 12.19
N LYS A 135 -11.70 8.98 13.32
CA LYS A 135 -11.73 9.58 14.66
C LYS A 135 -10.63 10.61 14.92
N TYR A 136 -9.52 10.55 14.13
CA TYR A 136 -8.33 11.33 14.42
C TYR A 136 -8.05 12.36 13.33
N LYS A 137 -7.60 13.54 13.74
CA LYS A 137 -7.00 14.52 12.84
C LYS A 137 -5.51 14.21 12.71
N TYR A 138 -4.98 14.27 11.48
CA TYR A 138 -3.57 13.97 11.21
C TYR A 138 -3.01 14.86 10.12
N GLN A 139 -1.68 15.01 10.12
CA GLN A 139 -0.91 15.60 9.04
C GLN A 139 -0.98 14.66 7.82
N ASN A 140 -1.24 15.19 6.64
CA ASN A 140 -1.18 14.38 5.42
C ASN A 140 0.27 14.12 4.98
N PHE A 141 0.45 13.20 4.04
CA PHE A 141 1.77 12.80 3.53
C PHE A 141 2.55 14.01 2.96
N PHE A 142 1.90 14.81 2.11
CA PHE A 142 2.56 15.97 1.51
C PHE A 142 2.96 17.01 2.56
N GLY A 143 2.14 17.25 3.58
CA GLY A 143 2.48 18.13 4.69
C GLY A 143 3.69 17.63 5.50
N GLN A 144 3.85 16.31 5.66
CA GLN A 144 5.06 15.75 6.28
C GLN A 144 6.30 15.98 5.41
N VAL A 145 6.19 15.72 4.10
CA VAL A 145 7.31 15.87 3.16
C VAL A 145 7.71 17.36 3.02
N SER A 146 6.75 18.28 2.88
CA SER A 146 7.05 19.73 2.83
C SER A 146 7.78 20.19 4.09
N GLU A 147 7.32 19.77 5.27
CA GLU A 147 7.99 20.13 6.53
C GLU A 147 9.43 19.58 6.61
N LEU A 148 9.67 18.36 6.11
CA LEU A 148 11.00 17.77 6.02
C LEU A 148 11.93 18.53 5.06
N LEU A 149 11.39 19.06 3.97
CA LEU A 149 12.17 19.79 2.98
C LEU A 149 12.44 21.24 3.39
N GLU A 150 11.47 21.90 4.02
CA GLU A 150 11.56 23.31 4.38
C GLU A 150 12.25 23.56 5.72
N LYS A 151 11.93 22.74 6.72
CA LYS A 151 12.39 22.88 8.11
C LYS A 151 12.71 21.53 8.75
N PRO A 152 13.79 20.87 8.33
CA PRO A 152 14.17 19.56 8.83
C PRO A 152 14.59 19.61 10.31
N ALA A 153 13.63 19.47 11.23
CA ALA A 153 13.93 19.38 12.64
C ALA A 153 14.47 17.99 13.01
N PRO A 154 15.65 17.87 13.66
CA PRO A 154 16.27 16.58 13.95
C PRO A 154 15.37 15.62 14.73
N ASP A 155 14.65 16.11 15.74
CA ASP A 155 13.71 15.33 16.53
C ASP A 155 12.52 14.81 15.71
N PHE A 156 12.07 15.55 14.69
CA PHE A 156 11.02 15.14 13.78
C PHE A 156 11.51 14.05 12.82
N ILE A 157 12.71 14.20 12.28
CA ILE A 157 13.37 13.19 11.44
C ILE A 157 13.54 11.88 12.21
N GLU A 158 14.04 11.96 13.46
CA GLU A 158 14.25 10.79 14.32
C GLU A 158 12.95 10.03 14.58
N ARG A 159 11.84 10.75 14.87
CA ARG A 159 10.52 10.11 15.05
C ARG A 159 10.05 9.37 13.80
N ILE A 160 10.23 9.97 12.60
CA ILE A 160 9.84 9.34 11.34
C ILE A 160 10.70 8.09 11.09
N GLN A 161 12.02 8.20 11.21
CA GLN A 161 12.95 7.08 11.01
C GLN A 161 12.66 5.92 11.95
N TYR A 162 12.44 6.22 13.24
CA TYR A 162 12.11 5.21 14.24
C TYR A 162 10.81 4.47 13.88
N LYS A 163 9.73 5.20 13.58
CA LYS A 163 8.41 4.62 13.24
C LYS A 163 8.42 3.89 11.89
N ALA A 164 9.35 4.21 10.99
CA ALA A 164 9.55 3.52 9.72
C ALA A 164 10.47 2.30 9.81
N SER A 165 10.99 1.95 10.98
CA SER A 165 11.94 0.85 11.15
C SER A 165 11.26 -0.50 11.42
N PHE A 166 11.91 -1.61 11.06
CA PHE A 166 11.48 -2.95 11.47
C PHE A 166 11.62 -3.19 12.98
N GLU A 167 12.54 -2.48 13.64
CA GLU A 167 12.68 -2.51 15.10
C GLU A 167 11.39 -2.02 15.76
N PHE A 168 10.85 -0.89 15.26
CA PHE A 168 9.58 -0.35 15.73
C PHE A 168 8.45 -1.37 15.58
N VAL A 169 8.30 -2.00 14.40
CA VAL A 169 7.29 -3.02 14.17
C VAL A 169 7.44 -4.18 15.17
N SER A 170 8.67 -4.68 15.36
CA SER A 170 8.95 -5.77 16.29
C SER A 170 8.63 -5.39 17.74
N ARG A 171 8.93 -4.15 18.15
CA ARG A 171 8.60 -3.65 19.49
C ARG A 171 7.08 -3.50 19.68
N LEU A 172 6.37 -3.04 18.66
CA LEU A 172 4.91 -2.92 18.72
C LEU A 172 4.24 -4.29 18.79
N ASP A 173 4.74 -5.30 18.07
CA ASP A 173 4.28 -6.69 18.17
C ASP A 173 4.48 -7.24 19.60
N LYS A 174 5.66 -7.00 20.20
CA LYS A 174 5.96 -7.39 21.59
C LYS A 174 5.05 -6.67 22.59
N PHE A 175 4.74 -5.41 22.36
CA PHE A 175 3.83 -4.66 23.21
C PHE A 175 2.39 -5.19 23.13
N ILE A 176 1.93 -5.59 21.94
CA ILE A 176 0.61 -6.25 21.78
C ILE A 176 0.55 -7.52 22.62
N LEU A 177 1.61 -8.36 22.59
CA LEU A 177 1.70 -9.54 23.46
C LEU A 177 1.76 -9.17 24.96
N HIS A 178 2.45 -8.09 25.31
CA HIS A 178 2.48 -7.57 26.66
C HIS A 178 1.08 -7.17 27.13
N MET A 179 0.29 -6.49 26.30
CA MET A 179 -1.10 -6.13 26.63
C MET A 179 -1.97 -7.36 26.86
N GLU A 180 -1.84 -8.41 26.04
CA GLU A 180 -2.57 -9.67 26.22
C GLU A 180 -2.34 -10.29 27.59
N ASN A 181 -1.14 -10.15 28.14
CA ASN A 181 -0.77 -10.75 29.41
C ASN A 181 -1.00 -9.86 30.64
N HIS A 182 -1.04 -8.52 30.47
CA HIS A 182 -1.01 -7.60 31.61
C HIS A 182 -2.21 -6.65 31.68
N TYR A 183 -2.91 -6.39 30.57
CA TYR A 183 -4.03 -5.45 30.53
C TYR A 183 -5.37 -6.11 30.85
N PHE A 184 -5.47 -7.43 30.71
CA PHE A 184 -6.64 -8.20 31.12
C PHE A 184 -6.41 -8.79 32.50
N ARG A 185 -7.21 -8.32 33.48
CA ARG A 185 -7.18 -8.81 34.86
C ARG A 185 -8.51 -9.47 35.20
N ALA A 186 -8.53 -10.78 35.11
CA ALA A 186 -9.73 -11.56 35.42
C ALA A 186 -10.13 -11.36 36.89
N THR A 187 -11.42 -11.21 37.11
CA THR A 187 -12.06 -11.12 38.45
C THR A 187 -13.26 -12.06 38.46
N ASP A 188 -13.70 -12.44 39.67
CA ASP A 188 -14.94 -13.19 39.83
C ASP A 188 -16.14 -12.40 39.32
N VAL A 189 -17.04 -13.05 38.57
CA VAL A 189 -18.26 -12.43 38.07
C VAL A 189 -19.48 -13.08 38.68
N LYS A 190 -20.30 -12.32 39.42
CA LYS A 190 -21.60 -12.77 39.91
C LYS A 190 -22.62 -12.71 38.79
N LEU A 191 -22.96 -13.86 38.21
CA LEU A 191 -23.94 -13.96 37.15
C LEU A 191 -25.38 -13.91 37.69
N THR A 192 -25.62 -14.61 38.79
CA THR A 192 -26.89 -14.62 39.54
C THR A 192 -26.62 -14.54 41.02
N LYS A 193 -27.69 -14.53 41.87
CA LYS A 193 -27.54 -14.60 43.33
C LYS A 193 -26.81 -15.85 43.81
N TYR A 194 -26.82 -16.93 43.02
CA TYR A 194 -26.33 -18.23 43.42
C TYR A 194 -25.11 -18.70 42.59
N ILE A 195 -24.79 -18.03 41.49
CA ILE A 195 -23.73 -18.43 40.58
C ILE A 195 -22.71 -17.34 40.44
N THR A 196 -21.48 -17.68 40.82
CA THR A 196 -20.29 -16.86 40.61
C THR A 196 -19.37 -17.62 39.66
N ILE A 197 -18.92 -16.94 38.59
CA ILE A 197 -17.93 -17.42 37.65
C ILE A 197 -16.56 -17.06 38.20
N PRO A 198 -15.69 -18.08 38.48
CA PRO A 198 -14.37 -17.79 39.06
C PRO A 198 -13.46 -17.03 38.10
N ALA A 199 -12.65 -16.13 38.66
CA ALA A 199 -11.63 -15.38 37.89
C ALA A 199 -10.69 -16.28 37.08
N GLU A 200 -10.27 -17.42 37.67
CA GLU A 200 -9.40 -18.39 36.99
C GLU A 200 -10.03 -18.89 35.68
N PHE A 201 -11.30 -19.30 35.73
CA PHE A 201 -12.04 -19.75 34.53
C PHE A 201 -12.15 -18.65 33.48
N VAL A 202 -12.48 -17.41 33.89
CA VAL A 202 -12.54 -16.27 32.99
C VAL A 202 -11.16 -16.01 32.33
N GLY A 203 -10.09 -16.07 33.10
CA GLY A 203 -8.72 -15.91 32.63
C GLY A 203 -8.30 -17.00 31.62
N GLU A 204 -8.68 -18.26 31.90
CA GLU A 204 -8.45 -19.36 30.96
C GLU A 204 -9.17 -19.17 29.64
N GLN A 205 -10.44 -18.71 29.67
CA GLN A 205 -11.16 -18.45 28.44
C GLN A 205 -10.53 -17.29 27.64
N PHE A 206 -10.05 -16.24 28.28
CA PHE A 206 -9.33 -15.17 27.59
C PHE A 206 -8.10 -15.69 26.85
N LYS A 207 -7.33 -16.57 27.46
CA LYS A 207 -6.17 -17.22 26.81
C LYS A 207 -6.59 -18.19 25.71
N ARG A 208 -7.66 -18.97 25.92
CA ARG A 208 -8.19 -19.91 24.94
C ARG A 208 -8.53 -19.24 23.61
N PHE A 209 -9.11 -18.06 23.65
CA PHE A 209 -9.51 -17.30 22.48
C PHE A 209 -8.41 -16.38 21.93
N HIS A 210 -7.12 -16.64 22.19
CA HIS A 210 -5.98 -15.82 21.78
C HIS A 210 -5.89 -15.56 20.26
N ARG A 211 -6.52 -16.40 19.42
CA ARG A 211 -6.56 -16.22 17.95
C ARG A 211 -7.46 -15.07 17.50
N TYR A 212 -8.39 -14.65 18.36
CA TYR A 212 -9.25 -13.50 18.07
C TYR A 212 -8.58 -12.19 18.51
N PRO A 213 -8.87 -11.07 17.85
CA PRO A 213 -8.50 -9.75 18.33
C PRO A 213 -8.95 -9.52 19.77
N ILE A 214 -8.19 -8.77 20.55
CA ILE A 214 -8.36 -8.70 22.01
C ILE A 214 -9.80 -8.36 22.42
N ARG A 215 -10.40 -7.32 21.80
CA ARG A 215 -11.76 -6.90 22.18
C ARG A 215 -12.87 -7.81 21.64
N GLN A 216 -12.61 -8.52 20.55
CA GLN A 216 -13.55 -9.54 20.06
C GLN A 216 -13.62 -10.75 20.99
N ARG A 217 -12.54 -11.06 21.72
CA ARG A 217 -12.52 -12.15 22.72
C ARG A 217 -13.60 -11.95 23.76
N PHE A 218 -13.88 -10.71 24.20
CA PHE A 218 -14.88 -10.43 25.24
C PHE A 218 -16.28 -10.91 24.84
N GLU A 219 -16.66 -10.75 23.59
CA GLU A 219 -17.94 -11.19 23.06
C GLU A 219 -17.99 -12.72 22.96
N THR A 220 -16.97 -13.30 22.33
CA THR A 220 -16.84 -14.75 22.17
C THR A 220 -16.77 -15.47 23.51
N MET A 221 -16.04 -14.94 24.48
CA MET A 221 -15.97 -15.46 25.85
C MET A 221 -17.34 -15.39 26.55
N THR A 222 -18.04 -14.27 26.44
CA THR A 222 -19.36 -14.10 27.03
C THR A 222 -20.30 -15.17 26.55
N ASP A 223 -20.39 -15.34 25.21
CA ASP A 223 -21.30 -16.33 24.62
C ASP A 223 -20.91 -17.78 25.02
N TYR A 224 -19.62 -18.10 25.00
CA TYR A 224 -19.11 -19.41 25.44
C TYR A 224 -19.40 -19.68 26.92
N ILE A 225 -19.13 -18.74 27.81
CA ILE A 225 -19.38 -18.88 29.27
C ILE A 225 -20.86 -19.13 29.51
N LEU A 226 -21.75 -18.36 28.85
CA LEU A 226 -23.19 -18.52 28.99
C LEU A 226 -23.69 -19.88 28.49
N GLU A 227 -23.14 -20.38 27.40
CA GLU A 227 -23.47 -21.70 26.87
C GLU A 227 -23.02 -22.79 27.85
N MET A 228 -21.82 -22.71 28.40
CA MET A 228 -21.34 -23.64 29.44
C MET A 228 -22.20 -23.62 30.70
N MET A 229 -22.59 -22.43 31.18
CA MET A 229 -23.46 -22.30 32.34
C MET A 229 -24.86 -22.88 32.08
N LYS A 230 -25.39 -22.70 30.87
CA LYS A 230 -26.65 -23.31 30.49
C LYS A 230 -26.59 -24.83 30.52
N ILE A 231 -25.53 -25.42 29.98
CA ILE A 231 -25.35 -26.88 29.98
C ILE A 231 -25.13 -27.41 31.39
N GLN A 232 -24.27 -26.78 32.19
CA GLN A 232 -23.87 -27.29 33.49
C GLN A 232 -24.96 -27.11 34.57
N TYR A 233 -25.68 -25.99 34.54
CA TYR A 233 -26.66 -25.63 35.58
C TYR A 233 -28.11 -25.58 35.07
N ASN A 234 -28.37 -25.95 33.83
CA ASN A 234 -29.69 -25.86 33.19
C ASN A 234 -30.30 -24.44 33.31
N LEU A 235 -29.47 -23.40 33.22
CA LEU A 235 -29.87 -22.02 33.46
C LEU A 235 -30.47 -21.38 32.22
N THR A 236 -31.56 -20.66 32.41
CA THR A 236 -32.08 -19.73 31.38
C THR A 236 -31.54 -18.32 31.74
N VAL A 237 -30.58 -17.83 30.96
CA VAL A 237 -29.96 -16.52 31.17
C VAL A 237 -30.76 -15.45 30.45
N THR A 238 -31.13 -14.40 31.13
CA THR A 238 -31.83 -13.24 30.58
C THR A 238 -30.89 -12.35 29.76
N THR A 239 -31.44 -11.53 28.85
CA THR A 239 -30.66 -10.53 28.12
C THR A 239 -29.96 -9.54 29.05
N ALA A 240 -30.55 -9.20 30.19
CA ALA A 240 -29.94 -8.33 31.16
C ALA A 240 -28.67 -8.96 31.77
N GLU A 241 -28.74 -10.23 32.18
CA GLU A 241 -27.59 -10.97 32.75
C GLU A 241 -26.46 -11.15 31.70
N LYS A 242 -26.84 -11.42 30.44
CA LYS A 242 -25.88 -11.47 29.33
C LYS A 242 -25.14 -10.14 29.16
N ASN A 243 -25.87 -9.03 29.16
CA ASN A 243 -25.29 -7.69 29.03
C ASN A 243 -24.42 -7.30 30.24
N LEU A 244 -24.83 -7.73 31.45
CA LEU A 244 -24.03 -7.53 32.68
C LEU A 244 -22.70 -8.30 32.57
N LEU A 245 -22.73 -9.60 32.23
CA LEU A 245 -21.53 -10.40 32.06
C LEU A 245 -20.57 -9.80 31.01
N ARG A 246 -21.13 -9.39 29.85
CA ARG A 246 -20.34 -8.72 28.80
C ARG A 246 -19.66 -7.43 29.32
N LYS A 247 -20.37 -6.62 30.07
CA LYS A 247 -19.86 -5.39 30.68
C LYS A 247 -18.75 -5.68 31.69
N GLU A 248 -18.95 -6.65 32.56
CA GLU A 248 -17.95 -7.04 33.57
C GLU A 248 -16.67 -7.56 32.91
N ILE A 249 -16.79 -8.47 31.92
CA ILE A 249 -15.63 -8.98 31.17
C ILE A 249 -14.89 -7.85 30.46
N LYS A 250 -15.61 -6.91 29.85
CA LYS A 250 -15.00 -5.74 29.19
C LYS A 250 -14.25 -4.84 30.19
N ASN A 251 -14.77 -4.65 31.39
CA ASN A 251 -14.15 -3.84 32.42
C ASN A 251 -12.86 -4.44 33.00
N MET A 252 -12.63 -5.76 32.78
CA MET A 252 -11.40 -6.44 33.17
C MET A 252 -10.20 -6.04 32.31
N PHE A 253 -10.46 -5.40 31.17
CA PHE A 253 -9.41 -4.91 30.26
C PHE A 253 -9.20 -3.40 30.46
N SER A 254 -7.98 -3.01 30.84
CA SER A 254 -7.66 -1.61 31.15
C SER A 254 -7.49 -0.70 29.93
N GLY A 255 -7.45 -1.25 28.73
CA GLY A 255 -7.19 -0.53 27.48
C GLY A 255 -8.44 -0.13 26.69
N ASN A 256 -9.13 0.94 27.10
CA ASN A 256 -10.35 1.39 26.43
C ASN A 256 -10.14 2.41 25.30
N ASN A 257 -9.00 3.08 25.24
CA ASN A 257 -8.71 4.13 24.25
C ASN A 257 -7.42 3.80 23.50
N ASP A 258 -7.52 3.63 22.19
CA ASP A 258 -6.40 3.24 21.32
C ASP A 258 -5.26 4.24 21.35
N LEU A 259 -5.57 5.55 21.35
CA LEU A 259 -4.55 6.59 21.44
C LEU A 259 -3.80 6.57 22.77
N GLN A 260 -4.50 6.26 23.88
CA GLN A 260 -3.83 6.10 25.17
C GLN A 260 -2.94 4.86 25.17
N ILE A 261 -3.43 3.72 24.68
CA ILE A 261 -2.62 2.51 24.53
C ILE A 261 -1.39 2.76 23.66
N TYR A 262 -1.55 3.56 22.58
CA TYR A 262 -0.42 3.92 21.70
C TYR A 262 0.60 4.81 22.42
N LYS A 263 0.20 5.69 23.31
CA LYS A 263 1.12 6.44 24.19
C LYS A 263 1.81 5.51 25.20
N ASP A 264 1.05 4.62 25.83
CA ASP A 264 1.59 3.64 26.77
C ASP A 264 2.65 2.75 26.14
N PHE A 265 2.53 2.46 24.82
CA PHE A 265 3.56 1.77 24.07
C PHE A 265 4.91 2.51 24.12
N PHE A 266 4.96 3.82 23.93
CA PHE A 266 6.22 4.57 23.97
C PHE A 266 6.83 4.61 25.37
N GLU A 267 6.00 4.73 26.42
CA GLU A 267 6.45 4.60 27.79
C GLU A 267 7.03 3.20 28.06
N TRP A 268 6.30 2.16 27.65
CA TRP A 268 6.77 0.77 27.76
C TRP A 268 8.06 0.50 26.98
N ALA A 269 8.22 1.11 25.81
CA ALA A 269 9.42 1.00 24.97
C ALA A 269 10.61 1.82 25.50
N GLY A 270 10.42 2.65 26.55
CA GLY A 270 11.43 3.56 27.08
C GLY A 270 11.80 4.69 26.13
N LYS A 271 10.88 5.12 25.26
CA LYS A 271 11.07 6.17 24.25
C LYS A 271 9.86 7.13 24.17
N PRO A 272 9.44 7.75 25.28
CA PRO A 272 8.26 8.62 25.29
C PRO A 272 8.38 9.82 24.35
N GLU A 273 9.59 10.31 24.09
CA GLU A 273 9.89 11.42 23.18
C GLU A 273 9.56 11.10 21.70
N MET A 274 9.43 9.82 21.34
CA MET A 274 9.08 9.40 19.99
C MET A 274 7.59 9.59 19.65
N PHE A 275 6.75 9.96 20.64
CA PHE A 275 5.38 10.38 20.40
C PHE A 275 5.23 11.87 20.67
N LYS A 276 4.77 12.62 19.66
CA LYS A 276 4.52 14.05 19.78
C LYS A 276 3.19 14.42 19.13
N MET A 277 2.28 14.92 19.94
CA MET A 277 1.02 15.48 19.45
C MET A 277 1.26 16.88 18.87
N ARG A 278 0.78 17.12 17.67
CA ARG A 278 0.82 18.43 17.03
C ARG A 278 -0.27 19.36 17.59
N LYS A 279 -0.24 20.64 17.21
CA LYS A 279 -1.29 21.62 17.55
C LYS A 279 -2.67 21.08 17.16
N ASN A 280 -3.71 21.51 17.82
CA ASN A 280 -5.11 21.12 17.58
C ASN A 280 -5.36 19.59 17.71
N ARG A 281 -4.58 18.89 18.54
CA ARG A 281 -4.67 17.44 18.76
C ARG A 281 -4.51 16.63 17.46
N MET A 282 -3.69 17.11 16.56
CA MET A 282 -3.39 16.45 15.30
C MET A 282 -2.21 15.49 15.48
N LEU A 283 -2.30 14.30 14.92
CA LEU A 283 -1.21 13.31 14.87
C LEU A 283 -0.21 13.64 13.75
N GLU A 284 1.04 13.22 13.88
CA GLU A 284 1.97 13.16 12.75
C GLU A 284 1.49 12.09 11.77
N TYR A 285 1.78 12.25 10.47
CA TYR A 285 1.46 11.22 9.47
C TYR A 285 2.06 9.86 9.84
N ALA A 286 3.30 9.87 10.35
CA ALA A 286 4.01 8.67 10.77
C ALA A 286 3.33 7.89 11.93
N ASP A 287 2.38 8.49 12.66
CA ASP A 287 1.64 7.83 13.75
C ASP A 287 0.39 7.07 13.26
N MET A 288 -0.11 7.39 12.06
CA MET A 288 -1.37 6.82 11.58
C MET A 288 -1.33 5.31 11.38
N ALA A 289 -0.31 4.80 10.69
CA ALA A 289 -0.19 3.37 10.43
C ALA A 289 0.09 2.56 11.70
N PRO A 290 0.97 2.98 12.63
CA PRO A 290 1.11 2.34 13.93
C PRO A 290 -0.19 2.26 14.72
N LEU A 291 -0.93 3.36 14.79
CA LEU A 291 -2.21 3.40 15.50
C LEU A 291 -3.26 2.50 14.85
N ALA A 292 -3.33 2.47 13.51
CA ALA A 292 -4.19 1.56 12.77
C ALA A 292 -3.79 0.09 12.98
N TYR A 293 -2.49 -0.20 13.01
CA TYR A 293 -2.01 -1.57 13.29
C TYR A 293 -2.40 -2.05 14.69
N LEU A 294 -2.27 -1.17 15.68
CA LEU A 294 -2.72 -1.42 17.05
C LEU A 294 -4.24 -1.63 17.11
N HIS A 295 -5.01 -0.75 16.47
CA HIS A 295 -6.47 -0.89 16.37
C HIS A 295 -6.88 -2.25 15.77
N LEU A 296 -6.24 -2.68 14.70
CA LEU A 296 -6.48 -3.99 14.10
C LEU A 296 -6.12 -5.17 15.02
N ALA A 297 -5.16 -5.02 15.90
CA ALA A 297 -4.83 -6.03 16.90
C ALA A 297 -5.89 -6.09 18.01
N LEU A 298 -6.49 -4.95 18.35
CA LEU A 298 -7.52 -4.83 19.38
C LEU A 298 -8.91 -5.23 18.89
N ASP A 299 -9.36 -4.68 17.76
CA ASP A 299 -10.73 -4.79 17.26
C ASP A 299 -10.87 -5.72 16.04
N GLY A 300 -9.77 -6.08 15.40
CA GLY A 300 -9.76 -6.90 14.19
C GLY A 300 -10.09 -6.13 12.92
N ASN A 301 -10.09 -6.89 11.82
CA ASN A 301 -10.43 -6.34 10.51
C ASN A 301 -11.95 -6.39 10.30
N ARG A 302 -12.56 -5.24 10.10
CA ARG A 302 -14.00 -5.10 9.79
C ARG A 302 -14.25 -4.75 8.32
N THR A 303 -13.18 -4.59 7.51
CA THR A 303 -13.27 -4.05 6.15
C THR A 303 -13.04 -5.13 5.09
N GLN A 304 -13.64 -4.93 3.95
CA GLN A 304 -13.42 -5.51 2.61
C GLN A 304 -12.72 -6.88 2.50
N THR A 305 -13.40 -7.93 2.96
CA THR A 305 -12.94 -9.34 2.81
C THR A 305 -13.07 -9.88 1.38
N HIS A 306 -13.75 -9.17 0.47
CA HIS A 306 -14.02 -9.64 -0.90
C HIS A 306 -12.85 -9.42 -1.86
N ILE A 307 -11.86 -8.55 -1.51
CA ILE A 307 -10.71 -8.29 -2.37
C ILE A 307 -9.85 -9.54 -2.52
N ARG A 308 -9.62 -9.96 -3.78
CA ARG A 308 -8.84 -11.15 -4.13
C ARG A 308 -7.47 -10.83 -4.70
N HIS A 309 -7.30 -9.63 -5.26
CA HIS A 309 -6.02 -9.15 -5.74
C HIS A 309 -5.81 -7.69 -5.37
N LEU A 310 -4.63 -7.38 -4.83
CA LEU A 310 -4.23 -6.03 -4.45
C LEU A 310 -3.08 -5.58 -5.34
N LEU A 311 -3.20 -4.41 -5.93
CA LEU A 311 -2.11 -3.75 -6.64
C LEU A 311 -1.66 -2.55 -5.81
N ILE A 312 -0.36 -2.45 -5.54
CA ILE A 312 0.25 -1.36 -4.77
C ILE A 312 1.26 -0.66 -5.66
N ASP A 313 1.01 0.61 -5.95
CA ASP A 313 1.93 1.45 -6.71
C ASP A 313 2.81 2.30 -5.79
N GLU A 314 3.93 2.81 -6.33
CA GLU A 314 4.92 3.63 -5.64
C GLU A 314 5.37 2.98 -4.31
N MET A 315 5.78 1.72 -4.39
CA MET A 315 6.13 0.88 -3.24
C MET A 315 7.13 1.53 -2.28
N GLN A 316 7.98 2.41 -2.77
CA GLN A 316 9.03 3.07 -2.00
C GLN A 316 8.47 4.09 -0.99
N ASP A 317 7.24 4.58 -1.19
CA ASP A 317 6.65 5.61 -0.34
C ASP A 317 5.96 5.05 0.91
N TYR A 318 5.88 3.70 1.03
CA TYR A 318 5.27 3.04 2.18
C TYR A 318 6.30 2.48 3.14
N SER A 319 6.07 2.70 4.43
CA SER A 319 6.90 2.18 5.52
C SER A 319 6.58 0.71 5.85
N PRO A 320 7.48 -0.01 6.53
CA PRO A 320 7.25 -1.38 6.97
C PRO A 320 5.96 -1.60 7.77
N ILE A 321 5.60 -0.65 8.64
CA ILE A 321 4.36 -0.75 9.42
C ILE A 321 3.10 -0.61 8.53
N GLN A 322 3.15 0.21 7.48
CA GLN A 322 2.06 0.30 6.50
C GLN A 322 1.87 -1.01 5.75
N TYR A 323 2.96 -1.68 5.37
CA TYR A 323 2.86 -3.03 4.79
C TYR A 323 2.28 -4.06 5.76
N LYS A 324 2.57 -3.95 7.06
CA LYS A 324 1.93 -4.82 8.08
C LYS A 324 0.43 -4.56 8.21
N VAL A 325 0.00 -3.30 8.12
CA VAL A 325 -1.43 -2.96 8.05
C VAL A 325 -2.08 -3.58 6.81
N ILE A 326 -1.48 -3.40 5.63
CA ILE A 326 -1.96 -3.98 4.36
C ILE A 326 -2.06 -5.51 4.48
N GLN A 327 -1.07 -6.17 5.09
CA GLN A 327 -1.06 -7.62 5.25
C GLN A 327 -2.22 -8.12 6.12
N LYS A 328 -2.54 -7.39 7.20
CA LYS A 328 -3.68 -7.70 8.07
C LYS A 328 -5.03 -7.45 7.40
N LEU A 329 -5.14 -6.38 6.61
CA LEU A 329 -6.39 -6.00 5.96
C LEU A 329 -6.73 -6.87 4.76
N TYR A 330 -5.74 -7.19 3.95
CA TYR A 330 -5.91 -7.86 2.65
C TYR A 330 -5.08 -9.14 2.58
N PRO A 331 -5.59 -10.28 3.11
CA PRO A 331 -4.91 -11.58 3.02
C PRO A 331 -5.07 -12.22 1.63
N CYS A 332 -4.90 -11.43 0.57
CA CYS A 332 -5.07 -11.81 -0.82
C CYS A 332 -3.74 -11.74 -1.57
N ARG A 333 -3.74 -12.16 -2.85
CA ARG A 333 -2.59 -12.01 -3.76
C ARG A 333 -2.27 -10.54 -3.98
N LYS A 334 -0.99 -10.22 -4.17
CA LYS A 334 -0.51 -8.85 -4.32
C LYS A 334 0.45 -8.69 -5.48
N THR A 335 0.34 -7.55 -6.16
CA THR A 335 1.36 -7.04 -7.07
C THR A 335 1.81 -5.69 -6.54
N ILE A 336 3.09 -5.58 -6.21
CA ILE A 336 3.69 -4.40 -5.59
C ILE A 336 4.73 -3.85 -6.56
N LEU A 337 4.61 -2.59 -6.95
CA LEU A 337 5.49 -1.98 -7.94
C LEU A 337 5.99 -0.61 -7.51
N GLY A 338 7.19 -0.27 -7.94
CA GLY A 338 7.80 1.01 -7.66
C GLY A 338 9.28 1.05 -8.00
N ASP A 339 9.93 2.12 -7.59
CA ASP A 339 11.36 2.33 -7.76
C ASP A 339 11.98 2.84 -6.45
N ALA A 340 12.72 2.00 -5.78
CA ALA A 340 13.37 2.36 -4.52
C ALA A 340 14.33 3.57 -4.63
N SER A 341 14.78 3.90 -5.86
CA SER A 341 15.66 5.06 -6.13
C SER A 341 14.89 6.38 -6.20
N GLN A 342 13.55 6.36 -6.27
CA GLN A 342 12.70 7.55 -6.47
C GLN A 342 11.85 7.90 -5.24
N SER A 343 12.27 7.49 -4.05
CA SER A 343 11.51 7.83 -2.83
C SER A 343 11.44 9.33 -2.61
N VAL A 344 10.22 9.83 -2.43
CA VAL A 344 9.95 11.22 -2.04
C VAL A 344 10.17 11.42 -0.54
N ASN A 345 10.01 10.36 0.27
CA ASN A 345 10.24 10.40 1.71
C ASN A 345 11.56 9.68 2.07
N PRO A 346 12.68 10.42 2.20
CA PRO A 346 14.00 9.81 2.40
C PRO A 346 14.15 9.09 3.75
N TYR A 347 13.26 9.36 4.71
CA TYR A 347 13.34 8.85 6.07
C TYR A 347 12.31 7.78 6.40
N GLY A 348 11.35 7.53 5.52
CA GLY A 348 10.23 6.60 5.75
C GLY A 348 9.99 5.59 4.64
N SER A 349 10.93 5.46 3.71
CA SER A 349 10.80 4.63 2.51
C SER A 349 11.18 3.17 2.71
N SER A 350 10.70 2.31 1.81
CA SER A 350 11.03 0.89 1.76
C SER A 350 11.71 0.50 0.46
N THR A 351 12.77 -0.31 0.56
CA THR A 351 13.37 -0.99 -0.60
C THR A 351 12.64 -2.30 -0.91
N ALA A 352 12.82 -2.85 -2.12
CA ALA A 352 12.28 -4.17 -2.48
C ALA A 352 12.67 -5.27 -1.48
N ALA A 353 13.91 -5.24 -0.96
CA ALA A 353 14.37 -6.18 0.07
C ALA A 353 13.65 -5.99 1.41
N MET A 354 13.33 -4.76 1.80
CA MET A 354 12.53 -4.48 2.99
C MET A 354 11.10 -4.98 2.83
N ILE A 355 10.51 -4.79 1.66
CA ILE A 355 9.16 -5.28 1.35
C ILE A 355 9.13 -6.81 1.38
N GLN A 356 10.16 -7.46 0.84
CA GLN A 356 10.30 -8.91 0.89
C GLN A 356 10.42 -9.44 2.32
N LYS A 357 11.05 -8.70 3.24
CA LYS A 357 11.02 -9.05 4.68
C LYS A 357 9.63 -8.95 5.29
N ALA A 358 8.81 -8.01 4.82
CA ALA A 358 7.41 -7.91 5.26
C ALA A 358 6.56 -9.06 4.67
N PHE A 359 6.85 -9.48 3.44
CA PHE A 359 6.14 -10.55 2.72
C PHE A 359 7.12 -11.69 2.38
N THR A 360 7.29 -12.63 3.30
CA THR A 360 8.27 -13.73 3.19
C THR A 360 8.05 -14.65 1.99
N THR A 361 6.85 -14.68 1.42
CA THR A 361 6.51 -15.41 0.18
C THR A 361 6.66 -14.56 -1.08
N GLY A 362 7.24 -13.37 -0.96
CA GLY A 362 7.38 -12.43 -2.06
C GLY A 362 8.52 -12.79 -3.01
N GLU A 363 8.22 -12.72 -4.32
CA GLU A 363 9.22 -12.81 -5.40
C GLU A 363 9.52 -11.42 -5.94
N VAL A 364 10.80 -11.09 -6.09
CA VAL A 364 11.24 -9.81 -6.66
C VAL A 364 11.62 -10.00 -8.12
N MET A 365 11.00 -9.22 -9.00
CA MET A 365 11.36 -9.10 -10.41
C MET A 365 11.86 -7.70 -10.71
N LYS A 366 12.91 -7.59 -11.52
CA LYS A 366 13.57 -6.33 -11.86
C LYS A 366 13.30 -5.92 -13.30
N LEU A 367 13.08 -4.61 -13.51
CA LEU A 367 12.97 -3.97 -14.81
C LEU A 367 14.06 -2.90 -14.91
N CYS A 368 15.12 -3.19 -15.63
CA CYS A 368 16.32 -2.35 -15.66
C CYS A 368 16.35 -1.34 -16.81
N LYS A 369 15.50 -1.50 -17.84
CA LYS A 369 15.49 -0.63 -19.02
C LYS A 369 14.52 0.53 -18.89
N SER A 370 14.99 1.74 -19.19
CA SER A 370 14.14 2.94 -19.25
C SER A 370 13.70 3.21 -20.68
N TYR A 371 12.39 3.20 -20.92
CA TYR A 371 11.78 3.45 -22.24
C TYR A 371 11.26 4.88 -22.40
N ARG A 372 11.14 5.63 -21.31
CA ARG A 372 10.56 6.99 -21.29
C ARG A 372 11.56 8.03 -21.76
N SER A 373 12.78 7.98 -21.24
CA SER A 373 13.81 9.00 -21.43
C SER A 373 14.78 8.64 -22.55
N THR A 374 15.39 9.64 -23.18
CA THR A 374 16.47 9.45 -24.16
C THR A 374 17.75 9.03 -23.46
N PHE A 375 18.72 8.54 -24.22
CA PHE A 375 20.04 8.17 -23.73
C PHE A 375 20.72 9.33 -23.01
N GLU A 376 20.62 10.55 -23.53
CA GLU A 376 21.22 11.76 -23.02
C GLU A 376 20.64 12.17 -21.67
N ILE A 377 19.28 12.14 -21.56
CA ILE A 377 18.60 12.44 -20.29
C ILE A 377 18.95 11.39 -19.23
N THR A 378 18.94 10.11 -19.60
CA THR A 378 19.29 9.03 -18.68
C THR A 378 20.76 9.13 -18.22
N SER A 379 21.67 9.47 -19.14
CA SER A 379 23.08 9.65 -18.84
C SER A 379 23.34 10.84 -17.91
N LEU A 380 22.60 11.93 -18.08
CA LEU A 380 22.67 13.07 -17.14
C LEU A 380 22.15 12.69 -15.76
N ALA A 381 21.00 12.02 -15.70
CA ALA A 381 20.42 11.56 -14.43
C ALA A 381 21.36 10.63 -13.66
N GLN A 382 22.08 9.73 -14.33
CA GLN A 382 23.08 8.86 -13.72
C GLN A 382 24.32 9.61 -13.21
N LYS A 383 24.67 10.76 -13.81
CA LYS A 383 25.73 11.63 -13.26
C LYS A 383 25.32 12.32 -11.96
N ILE A 384 24.04 12.63 -11.81
CA ILE A 384 23.49 13.24 -10.59
C ILE A 384 23.36 12.18 -9.48
N GLN A 385 22.77 11.06 -9.82
CA GLN A 385 22.56 9.92 -8.91
C GLN A 385 22.85 8.61 -9.65
N ALA A 386 23.99 8.01 -9.31
CA ALA A 386 24.40 6.74 -9.92
C ALA A 386 23.39 5.63 -9.59
N ASN A 387 22.90 4.96 -10.61
CA ASN A 387 22.04 3.78 -10.50
C ASN A 387 22.59 2.68 -11.42
N ASN A 388 23.29 1.71 -10.84
CA ASN A 388 23.91 0.61 -11.57
C ASN A 388 22.90 -0.36 -12.19
N GLU A 389 21.64 -0.31 -11.80
CA GLU A 389 20.57 -1.15 -12.34
C GLU A 389 19.89 -0.52 -13.56
N LEU A 390 20.12 0.77 -13.84
CA LEU A 390 19.50 1.48 -14.94
C LEU A 390 20.27 1.27 -16.26
N GLU A 391 19.61 0.61 -17.20
CA GLU A 391 20.10 0.42 -18.56
C GLU A 391 19.41 1.42 -19.50
N PRO A 392 20.14 2.41 -20.06
CA PRO A 392 19.58 3.32 -21.04
C PRO A 392 19.30 2.59 -22.36
N ILE A 393 18.21 2.93 -23.02
CA ILE A 393 17.98 2.49 -24.39
C ILE A 393 18.68 3.42 -25.39
N MET A 394 19.02 2.90 -26.56
CA MET A 394 19.71 3.65 -27.63
C MET A 394 18.73 4.55 -28.43
N ARG A 395 17.85 5.25 -27.70
CA ARG A 395 16.99 6.29 -28.28
C ARG A 395 17.62 7.63 -27.99
N HIS A 396 18.16 8.27 -29.01
CA HIS A 396 18.83 9.55 -28.89
C HIS A 396 17.86 10.74 -29.04
N GLY A 397 18.18 11.85 -28.38
CA GLY A 397 17.46 13.11 -28.40
C GLY A 397 18.39 14.29 -28.11
N GLU A 398 17.81 15.43 -27.80
CA GLU A 398 18.58 16.62 -27.46
C GLU A 398 19.35 16.44 -26.15
N GLN A 399 20.53 17.07 -26.05
CA GLN A 399 21.33 17.07 -24.82
C GLN A 399 20.62 17.94 -23.77
N PRO A 400 20.45 17.44 -22.54
CA PRO A 400 19.97 18.28 -21.45
C PRO A 400 20.95 19.39 -21.13
N GLU A 401 20.46 20.62 -20.93
CA GLU A 401 21.25 21.78 -20.63
C GLU A 401 21.12 22.20 -19.15
N ILE A 402 22.20 22.71 -18.56
CA ILE A 402 22.21 23.22 -17.20
C ILE A 402 22.50 24.70 -17.25
N PHE A 403 21.58 25.53 -16.76
CA PHE A 403 21.70 26.97 -16.71
C PHE A 403 21.99 27.42 -15.28
N PRO A 404 23.22 27.83 -14.94
CA PRO A 404 23.54 28.38 -13.63
C PRO A 404 23.10 29.85 -13.55
N PHE A 405 22.34 30.22 -12.53
CA PHE A 405 21.92 31.59 -12.25
C PHE A 405 22.56 32.10 -10.95
N LYS A 406 22.86 33.38 -10.84
CA LYS A 406 23.47 33.96 -9.64
C LYS A 406 22.46 34.29 -8.54
N ASN A 407 21.23 34.56 -8.92
CA ASN A 407 20.14 34.94 -8.02
C ASN A 407 18.77 34.58 -8.61
N ALA A 408 17.72 34.69 -7.81
CA ALA A 408 16.36 34.35 -8.19
C ALA A 408 15.77 35.24 -9.32
N GLU A 409 16.25 36.51 -9.45
CA GLU A 409 15.80 37.40 -10.51
C GLU A 409 16.33 36.95 -11.88
N GLU A 410 17.63 36.58 -11.94
CA GLU A 410 18.24 36.01 -13.14
C GLU A 410 17.58 34.69 -13.51
N GLU A 411 17.30 33.81 -12.53
CA GLU A 411 16.59 32.54 -12.73
C GLU A 411 15.19 32.78 -13.32
N THR A 412 14.42 33.69 -12.73
CA THR A 412 13.07 34.03 -13.21
C THR A 412 13.14 34.55 -14.65
N THR A 413 14.09 35.43 -14.95
CA THR A 413 14.28 35.96 -16.31
C THR A 413 14.64 34.85 -17.29
N GLY A 414 15.52 33.93 -16.89
CA GLY A 414 15.88 32.74 -17.67
C GLY A 414 14.70 31.85 -17.98
N ILE A 415 13.84 31.57 -16.97
CA ILE A 415 12.62 30.79 -17.15
C ILE A 415 11.65 31.46 -18.13
N VAL A 416 11.47 32.80 -18.01
CA VAL A 416 10.61 33.56 -18.93
C VAL A 416 11.11 33.46 -20.37
N ASN A 417 12.42 33.54 -20.59
CA ASN A 417 13.00 33.37 -21.92
C ASN A 417 12.75 31.95 -22.46
N LEU A 418 12.98 30.89 -21.67
CA LEU A 418 12.69 29.51 -22.06
C LEU A 418 11.19 29.28 -22.38
N VAL A 419 10.29 29.92 -21.65
CA VAL A 419 8.84 29.89 -21.96
C VAL A 419 8.54 30.60 -23.27
N SER A 420 9.24 31.71 -23.58
CA SER A 420 9.11 32.42 -24.87
C SER A 420 9.60 31.55 -26.02
N ASP A 421 10.77 30.90 -25.85
CA ASP A 421 11.35 30.00 -26.86
C ASP A 421 10.42 28.78 -27.11
N PHE A 422 9.82 28.21 -26.03
CA PHE A 422 8.82 27.18 -26.16
C PHE A 422 7.63 27.60 -27.02
N ARG A 423 7.12 28.84 -26.88
CA ARG A 423 6.00 29.36 -27.66
C ARG A 423 6.31 29.43 -29.18
N ASN A 424 7.58 29.57 -29.53
CA ASN A 424 8.07 29.61 -30.90
C ASN A 424 8.54 28.24 -31.39
N SER A 425 8.49 27.20 -30.55
CA SER A 425 8.90 25.85 -30.88
C SER A 425 7.75 25.01 -31.44
N GLY A 426 8.03 23.82 -31.91
CA GLY A 426 7.04 22.84 -32.35
C GLY A 426 6.46 21.99 -31.21
N TYR A 427 6.85 22.22 -29.94
CA TYR A 427 6.36 21.45 -28.80
C TYR A 427 4.94 21.89 -28.39
N THR A 428 4.15 20.92 -27.92
CA THR A 428 2.73 21.13 -27.56
C THR A 428 2.51 21.36 -26.06
N SER A 429 3.48 21.01 -25.21
CA SER A 429 3.38 21.13 -23.75
C SER A 429 4.72 21.47 -23.10
N LEU A 430 4.68 22.27 -22.06
CA LEU A 430 5.83 22.65 -21.23
C LEU A 430 5.48 22.38 -19.77
N GLY A 431 6.40 21.79 -19.03
CA GLY A 431 6.31 21.61 -17.57
C GLY A 431 7.43 22.35 -16.85
N ILE A 432 7.08 23.09 -15.80
CA ILE A 432 8.05 23.72 -14.88
C ILE A 432 7.90 23.01 -13.54
N ILE A 433 9.00 22.44 -13.04
CA ILE A 433 9.03 21.71 -11.77
C ILE A 433 9.87 22.51 -10.77
N CYS A 434 9.24 22.90 -9.65
CA CYS A 434 9.89 23.61 -8.56
C CYS A 434 10.06 22.70 -7.35
N LYS A 435 11.04 22.98 -6.50
CA LYS A 435 11.29 22.23 -5.26
C LYS A 435 10.22 22.50 -4.20
N THR A 436 9.70 23.73 -4.15
CA THR A 436 8.64 24.20 -3.24
C THR A 436 7.68 25.10 -4.03
N GLU A 437 6.50 25.36 -3.45
CA GLU A 437 5.55 26.35 -3.99
C GLU A 437 6.09 27.78 -3.85
#